data_7f8d37f1e69c73741572c4d1929caa23
#
_entry.id   7f8d37f1e69c73741572c4d1929caa23
#
_cell.length_a   1.000
_cell.length_b   1.000
_cell.length_c   1.000
_cell.angle_alpha   90.00
_cell.angle_beta   90.00
_cell.angle_gamma   90.00
#
_symmetry.space_group_name_H-M   'P 1'
#
loop_
_entity.id
_entity.type
_entity.pdbx_description
1 polymer ?
#
loop_
_entity_poly.entity_id
_entity_poly.type
_entity_poly.pdbx_seq_one_letter_code
_entity_poly.pdbx_strand_id
1 'polypeptide(L)'
;MTSISICELSVHFGGLAAINKISLEIKSGDRHAIIGPNGAGKTTLLKAINGQLSDTKGAVFLGRQEITNLPIQSRTKLGIGCTFQHNNLFSDLTVIENIYIALQNSLGIANHLFRKQPISNSMISESHRLLDTFGLSMVKSQVTDTLSYGQQRVLDLAIAIAMKPKALLLDEPTAGMSVLETTNMIRIIEKLPDAVTLILVEHDMNVVFEIAKHITVLHNGKIIGQGTPSKIRNNSVVQEYYLGKNT
;
A
#
# COMPACT_ATOMS: atom_id res chain seq x y z
N MET A 1 17.34 7.66 -0.23
CA MET A 1 16.36 6.94 0.59
C MET A 1 15.15 7.82 0.75
N THR A 2 13.95 7.28 0.64
CA THR A 2 12.75 8.11 0.45
C THR A 2 11.80 7.94 1.65
N SER A 3 11.78 8.94 2.55
CA SER A 3 10.83 9.07 3.67
C SER A 3 9.51 9.66 3.17
N ILE A 4 8.44 9.45 3.93
CA ILE A 4 7.17 10.17 3.78
C ILE A 4 6.98 11.02 5.02
N SER A 5 6.78 12.34 4.82
CA SER A 5 6.50 13.26 5.91
C SER A 5 5.17 13.97 5.67
N ILE A 6 4.37 14.05 6.69
CA ILE A 6 3.04 14.66 6.71
C ILE A 6 3.07 15.76 7.75
N CYS A 7 2.68 16.97 7.36
CA CYS A 7 2.70 18.15 8.23
C CYS A 7 1.30 18.76 8.32
N GLU A 8 0.71 18.71 9.51
CA GLU A 8 -0.59 19.29 9.85
C GLU A 8 -1.72 18.98 8.86
N LEU A 9 -1.72 17.76 8.31
CA LEU A 9 -2.68 17.34 7.29
C LEU A 9 -4.09 17.31 7.87
N SER A 10 -5.01 17.97 7.17
CA SER A 10 -6.43 17.95 7.50
C SER A 10 -7.26 17.67 6.25
N VAL A 11 -8.27 16.82 6.39
CA VAL A 11 -9.22 16.45 5.33
C VAL A 11 -10.63 16.55 5.87
N HIS A 12 -11.49 17.28 5.17
CA HIS A 12 -12.87 17.47 5.55
C HIS A 12 -13.82 16.95 4.46
N PHE A 13 -14.89 16.30 4.86
CA PHE A 13 -16.02 15.93 4.00
C PHE A 13 -17.27 16.66 4.52
N GLY A 14 -17.57 17.79 3.89
CA GLY A 14 -18.59 18.71 4.45
C GLY A 14 -18.22 19.18 5.84
N GLY A 15 -19.08 18.95 6.83
CA GLY A 15 -18.82 19.31 8.24
C GLY A 15 -17.96 18.31 9.02
N LEU A 16 -17.63 17.14 8.44
CA LEU A 16 -16.88 16.09 9.11
C LEU A 16 -15.38 16.23 8.86
N ALA A 17 -14.60 16.43 9.93
CA ALA A 17 -13.13 16.36 9.87
C ALA A 17 -12.67 14.89 9.92
N ALA A 18 -12.48 14.26 8.76
CA ALA A 18 -12.00 12.88 8.68
C ALA A 18 -10.53 12.74 9.07
N ILE A 19 -9.72 13.77 8.83
CA ILE A 19 -8.34 13.93 9.30
C ILE A 19 -8.22 15.35 9.89
N ASN A 20 -7.62 15.46 11.07
CA ASN A 20 -7.52 16.71 11.80
C ASN A 20 -6.08 16.95 12.29
N LYS A 21 -5.33 17.75 11.54
CA LYS A 21 -3.95 18.19 11.82
C LYS A 21 -2.99 17.03 12.15
N ILE A 22 -2.99 16.00 11.31
CA ILE A 22 -2.05 14.90 11.47
C ILE A 22 -0.66 15.34 11.02
N SER A 23 0.33 15.13 11.90
CA SER A 23 1.75 15.20 11.58
C SER A 23 2.40 13.85 11.85
N LEU A 24 3.08 13.28 10.83
CA LEU A 24 3.64 11.95 10.88
C LEU A 24 4.88 11.89 10.00
N GLU A 25 5.94 11.29 10.51
CA GLU A 25 7.15 11.00 9.75
C GLU A 25 7.36 9.48 9.66
N ILE A 26 7.48 8.98 8.43
CA ILE A 26 7.76 7.58 8.11
C ILE A 26 9.13 7.51 7.45
N LYS A 27 10.07 6.83 8.10
CA LYS A 27 11.44 6.73 7.62
C LYS A 27 11.53 5.88 6.37
N SER A 28 12.54 6.14 5.56
CA SER A 28 12.82 5.31 4.39
C SER A 28 13.11 3.86 4.78
N GLY A 29 12.49 2.91 4.07
CA GLY A 29 12.63 1.48 4.34
C GLY A 29 11.91 1.01 5.60
N ASP A 30 11.08 1.87 6.21
CA ASP A 30 10.23 1.48 7.34
C ASP A 30 9.05 0.63 6.90
N ARG A 31 8.58 -0.22 7.79
CA ARG A 31 7.33 -0.97 7.69
C ARG A 31 6.37 -0.40 8.72
N HIS A 32 5.60 0.58 8.29
CA HIS A 32 4.75 1.39 9.16
C HIS A 32 3.29 0.98 9.04
N ALA A 33 2.68 0.53 10.12
CA ALA A 33 1.26 0.27 10.15
C ALA A 33 0.47 1.47 10.69
N ILE A 34 -0.69 1.72 10.07
CA ILE A 34 -1.70 2.67 10.52
C ILE A 34 -2.92 1.87 10.95
N ILE A 35 -3.23 1.90 12.24
CA ILE A 35 -4.34 1.15 12.82
C ILE A 35 -5.35 2.09 13.49
N GLY A 36 -6.51 1.57 13.83
CA GLY A 36 -7.58 2.31 14.50
C GLY A 36 -8.96 1.75 14.15
N PRO A 37 -10.02 2.16 14.85
CA PRO A 37 -11.37 1.70 14.58
C PRO A 37 -11.87 2.12 13.19
N ASN A 38 -13.01 1.55 12.78
CA ASN A 38 -13.67 2.00 11.56
C ASN A 38 -14.07 3.47 11.69
N GLY A 39 -13.85 4.25 10.62
CA GLY A 39 -14.08 5.70 10.63
C GLY A 39 -12.95 6.52 11.27
N ALA A 40 -11.86 5.92 11.75
CA ALA A 40 -10.74 6.67 12.35
C ALA A 40 -9.95 7.56 11.37
N GLY A 41 -10.14 7.40 10.05
CA GLY A 41 -9.47 8.18 9.02
C GLY A 41 -8.32 7.44 8.31
N LYS A 42 -8.09 6.16 8.56
CA LYS A 42 -6.98 5.37 8.00
C LYS A 42 -6.92 5.42 6.46
N THR A 43 -7.96 4.95 5.80
CA THR A 43 -8.07 4.97 4.32
C THR A 43 -8.04 6.40 3.77
N THR A 44 -8.63 7.37 4.49
CA THR A 44 -8.57 8.79 4.13
C THR A 44 -7.13 9.29 4.13
N LEU A 45 -6.33 8.90 5.13
CA LEU A 45 -4.91 9.25 5.21
C LEU A 45 -4.12 8.64 4.05
N LEU A 46 -4.34 7.35 3.73
CA LEU A 46 -3.71 6.72 2.56
C LEU A 46 -4.10 7.42 1.25
N LYS A 47 -5.39 7.73 1.07
CA LYS A 47 -5.88 8.47 -0.11
C LYS A 47 -5.25 9.85 -0.24
N ALA A 48 -5.06 10.57 0.87
CA ALA A 48 -4.36 11.86 0.88
C ALA A 48 -2.89 11.71 0.49
N ILE A 49 -2.17 10.71 1.01
CA ILE A 49 -0.78 10.41 0.64
C ILE A 49 -0.68 10.02 -0.84
N ASN A 50 -1.63 9.27 -1.37
CA ASN A 50 -1.65 8.83 -2.77
C ASN A 50 -2.10 9.92 -3.76
N GLY A 51 -2.70 11.03 -3.28
CA GLY A 51 -3.19 12.11 -4.15
C GLY A 51 -4.57 11.88 -4.75
N GLN A 52 -5.38 11.05 -4.13
CA GLN A 52 -6.79 10.82 -4.51
C GLN A 52 -7.73 11.90 -3.98
N LEU A 53 -7.27 12.72 -3.05
CA LEU A 53 -8.06 13.80 -2.45
C LEU A 53 -7.47 15.14 -2.88
N SER A 54 -8.33 15.99 -3.44
CA SER A 54 -7.95 17.32 -3.94
C SER A 54 -8.05 18.41 -2.86
N ASP A 55 -8.90 18.22 -1.86
CA ASP A 55 -9.20 19.26 -0.85
C ASP A 55 -8.57 18.88 0.49
N THR A 56 -7.22 19.00 0.52
CA THR A 56 -6.42 18.74 1.72
C THR A 56 -5.73 20.01 2.19
N LYS A 57 -5.73 20.26 3.51
CA LYS A 57 -4.92 21.32 4.14
C LYS A 57 -3.69 20.69 4.78
N GLY A 58 -2.60 21.45 4.87
CA GLY A 58 -1.31 20.91 5.34
C GLY A 58 -0.44 20.44 4.17
N ALA A 59 0.60 19.66 4.43
CA ALA A 59 1.56 19.26 3.41
C ALA A 59 1.96 17.79 3.53
N VAL A 60 2.20 17.17 2.36
CA VAL A 60 2.74 15.79 2.22
C VAL A 60 4.03 15.87 1.41
N PHE A 61 5.08 15.23 1.93
CA PHE A 61 6.40 15.19 1.30
C PHE A 61 6.82 13.75 0.99
N LEU A 62 7.49 13.57 -0.14
CA LEU A 62 8.22 12.37 -0.50
C LEU A 62 9.72 12.72 -0.52
N GLY A 63 10.45 12.34 0.52
CA GLY A 63 11.78 12.83 0.78
C GLY A 63 11.78 14.34 1.04
N ARG A 64 12.46 15.11 0.19
CA ARG A 64 12.49 16.58 0.26
C ARG A 64 11.47 17.26 -0.65
N GLN A 65 10.79 16.50 -1.48
CA GLN A 65 9.85 17.04 -2.47
C GLN A 65 8.44 17.09 -1.89
N GLU A 66 7.84 18.27 -1.89
CA GLU A 66 6.43 18.41 -1.60
C GLU A 66 5.59 17.84 -2.73
N ILE A 67 4.61 17.00 -2.37
CA ILE A 67 3.73 16.32 -3.32
C ILE A 67 2.25 16.62 -3.08
N THR A 68 1.92 17.52 -2.16
CA THR A 68 0.55 17.80 -1.70
C THR A 68 -0.43 18.00 -2.85
N ASN A 69 -0.07 18.83 -3.82
CA ASN A 69 -0.93 19.20 -4.94
C ASN A 69 -0.65 18.38 -6.22
N LEU A 70 0.20 17.36 -6.14
CA LEU A 70 0.49 16.52 -7.30
C LEU A 70 -0.61 15.48 -7.50
N PRO A 71 -1.09 15.26 -8.73
CA PRO A 71 -2.05 14.21 -9.05
C PRO A 71 -1.41 12.82 -8.91
N ILE A 72 -2.25 11.79 -8.80
CA ILE A 72 -1.84 10.38 -8.63
C ILE A 72 -0.75 9.98 -9.62
N GLN A 73 -0.92 10.30 -10.91
CA GLN A 73 0.02 9.92 -11.97
C GLN A 73 1.43 10.49 -11.75
N SER A 74 1.51 11.72 -11.23
CA SER A 74 2.79 12.35 -10.89
C SER A 74 3.43 11.70 -9.65
N ARG A 75 2.63 11.38 -8.64
CA ARG A 75 3.11 10.68 -7.43
C ARG A 75 3.59 9.27 -7.76
N THR A 76 2.89 8.56 -8.65
CA THR A 76 3.32 7.23 -9.14
C THR A 76 4.67 7.32 -9.87
N LYS A 77 4.87 8.32 -10.73
CA LYS A 77 6.17 8.57 -11.40
C LYS A 77 7.29 8.89 -10.41
N LEU A 78 6.99 9.51 -9.28
CA LEU A 78 7.96 9.78 -8.21
C LEU A 78 8.29 8.52 -7.38
N GLY A 79 7.47 7.47 -7.51
CA GLY A 79 7.68 6.16 -6.88
C GLY A 79 6.73 5.85 -5.74
N ILE A 80 5.52 6.43 -5.70
CA ILE A 80 4.45 5.97 -4.79
C ILE A 80 3.65 4.89 -5.53
N GLY A 81 3.70 3.66 -5.02
CA GLY A 81 2.82 2.56 -5.41
C GLY A 81 1.67 2.43 -4.42
N CYS A 82 0.52 1.95 -4.88
CA CYS A 82 -0.64 1.72 -4.03
C CYS A 82 -1.40 0.49 -4.51
N THR A 83 -1.81 -0.37 -3.58
CA THR A 83 -2.88 -1.34 -3.83
C THR A 83 -4.20 -0.78 -3.30
N PHE A 84 -5.30 -1.07 -3.96
CA PHE A 84 -6.61 -0.55 -3.60
C PHE A 84 -7.49 -1.65 -3.01
N GLN A 85 -8.53 -1.27 -2.25
CA GLN A 85 -9.55 -2.20 -1.76
C GLN A 85 -10.26 -2.95 -2.90
N HIS A 86 -10.42 -2.31 -4.06
CA HIS A 86 -10.91 -2.95 -5.29
C HIS A 86 -9.73 -3.21 -6.21
N ASN A 87 -9.57 -4.45 -6.65
CA ASN A 87 -8.50 -4.85 -7.56
C ASN A 87 -8.61 -4.07 -8.87
N ASN A 88 -7.56 -3.32 -9.21
CA ASN A 88 -7.43 -2.63 -10.50
C ASN A 88 -6.73 -3.54 -11.53
N LEU A 89 -7.18 -4.79 -11.59
CA LEU A 89 -6.65 -5.79 -12.52
C LEU A 89 -7.37 -5.70 -13.87
N PHE A 90 -6.65 -5.98 -14.93
CA PHE A 90 -7.26 -6.21 -16.23
C PHE A 90 -7.84 -7.62 -16.22
N SER A 91 -9.14 -7.73 -15.92
CA SER A 91 -9.86 -8.98 -15.69
C SER A 91 -9.77 -9.95 -16.86
N ASP A 92 -9.84 -9.42 -18.09
CA ASP A 92 -9.86 -10.18 -19.33
C ASP A 92 -8.46 -10.62 -19.81
N LEU A 93 -7.41 -10.12 -19.17
CA LEU A 93 -6.03 -10.47 -19.48
C LEU A 93 -5.52 -11.59 -18.56
N THR A 94 -4.51 -12.30 -19.04
CA THR A 94 -3.81 -13.30 -18.23
C THR A 94 -2.97 -12.63 -17.13
N VAL A 95 -2.60 -13.41 -16.12
CA VAL A 95 -1.71 -12.98 -15.04
C VAL A 95 -0.41 -12.37 -15.57
N ILE A 96 0.23 -13.04 -16.54
CA ILE A 96 1.50 -12.56 -17.10
C ILE A 96 1.32 -11.29 -17.92
N GLU A 97 0.20 -11.12 -18.63
CA GLU A 97 -0.08 -9.90 -19.40
C GLU A 97 -0.29 -8.69 -18.48
N ASN A 98 -0.98 -8.87 -17.35
CA ASN A 98 -1.09 -7.82 -16.32
C ASN A 98 0.30 -7.37 -15.83
N ILE A 99 1.21 -8.30 -15.57
CA ILE A 99 2.59 -7.98 -15.15
C ILE A 99 3.36 -7.29 -16.29
N TYR A 100 3.19 -7.70 -17.55
CA TYR A 100 3.82 -7.04 -18.67
C TYR A 100 3.40 -5.57 -18.79
N ILE A 101 2.12 -5.26 -18.63
CA ILE A 101 1.61 -3.88 -18.66
C ILE A 101 2.27 -3.04 -17.55
N ALA A 102 2.38 -3.58 -16.34
CA ALA A 102 3.03 -2.89 -15.23
C ALA A 102 4.52 -2.63 -15.50
N LEU A 103 5.25 -3.61 -16.04
CA LEU A 103 6.65 -3.47 -16.40
C LEU A 103 6.87 -2.45 -17.52
N GLN A 104 6.03 -2.46 -18.57
CA GLN A 104 6.08 -1.46 -19.64
C GLN A 104 5.86 -0.04 -19.11
N ASN A 105 4.89 0.13 -18.20
CA ASN A 105 4.62 1.42 -17.57
C ASN A 105 5.80 1.89 -16.71
N SER A 106 6.44 0.98 -15.96
CA SER A 106 7.61 1.30 -15.13
C SER A 106 8.82 1.79 -15.94
N LEU A 107 8.93 1.35 -17.19
CA LEU A 107 9.98 1.76 -18.14
C LEU A 107 9.65 3.05 -18.91
N GLY A 108 8.47 3.64 -18.68
CA GLY A 108 8.01 4.82 -19.41
C GLY A 108 7.63 4.55 -20.88
N ILE A 109 7.52 3.28 -21.27
CA ILE A 109 7.25 2.85 -22.65
C ILE A 109 5.74 2.96 -22.97
N ALA A 110 4.88 3.05 -21.96
CA ALA A 110 3.42 3.10 -22.10
C ALA A 110 2.91 4.28 -22.96
N ASN A 111 3.70 5.33 -23.16
CA ASN A 111 3.35 6.45 -24.06
C ASN A 111 3.40 6.10 -25.57
N HIS A 112 3.84 4.90 -25.91
CA HIS A 112 3.87 4.40 -27.30
C HIS A 112 2.76 3.36 -27.56
N LEU A 113 1.55 3.60 -27.06
CA LEU A 113 0.36 2.74 -27.18
C LEU A 113 0.01 2.27 -28.63
N PHE A 114 0.60 2.89 -29.65
CA PHE A 114 0.39 2.53 -31.06
C PHE A 114 1.55 1.74 -31.70
N ARG A 115 2.64 1.50 -30.99
CA ARG A 115 3.71 0.61 -31.45
C ARG A 115 3.69 -0.67 -30.65
N LYS A 116 3.35 -1.80 -31.27
CA LYS A 116 3.65 -3.15 -30.75
C LYS A 116 5.17 -3.25 -30.60
N GLN A 117 5.69 -2.81 -29.46
CA GLN A 117 7.09 -3.08 -29.15
C GLN A 117 7.20 -4.54 -28.73
N PRO A 118 8.12 -5.32 -29.31
CA PRO A 118 8.34 -6.68 -28.89
C PRO A 118 8.74 -6.68 -27.39
N ILE A 119 8.17 -7.62 -26.63
CA ILE A 119 8.54 -7.83 -25.23
C ILE A 119 10.02 -8.19 -25.22
N SER A 120 10.84 -7.39 -24.54
CA SER A 120 12.29 -7.64 -24.50
C SER A 120 12.59 -8.86 -23.62
N ASN A 121 13.70 -9.55 -23.89
CA ASN A 121 14.14 -10.67 -23.08
C ASN A 121 14.30 -10.30 -21.59
N SER A 122 14.72 -9.06 -21.29
CA SER A 122 14.80 -8.56 -19.91
C SER A 122 13.43 -8.45 -19.24
N MET A 123 12.39 -8.04 -19.96
CA MET A 123 11.02 -8.03 -19.42
C MET A 123 10.48 -9.42 -19.20
N ILE A 124 10.76 -10.36 -20.09
CA ILE A 124 10.37 -11.76 -19.93
C ILE A 124 11.03 -12.32 -18.65
N SER A 125 12.33 -12.15 -18.49
CA SER A 125 13.05 -12.61 -17.30
C SER A 125 12.51 -11.98 -16.02
N GLU A 126 12.25 -10.66 -16.01
CA GLU A 126 11.74 -9.96 -14.84
C GLU A 126 10.29 -10.37 -14.51
N SER A 127 9.43 -10.60 -15.52
CA SER A 127 8.08 -11.09 -15.29
C SER A 127 8.08 -12.48 -14.66
N HIS A 128 8.93 -13.40 -15.15
CA HIS A 128 9.07 -14.72 -14.55
C HIS A 128 9.58 -14.63 -13.10
N ARG A 129 10.59 -13.80 -12.85
CA ARG A 129 11.11 -13.57 -11.49
C ARG A 129 10.02 -13.06 -10.53
N LEU A 130 9.18 -12.12 -10.98
CA LEU A 130 8.04 -11.64 -10.20
C LEU A 130 7.03 -12.75 -9.95
N LEU A 131 6.62 -13.49 -11.00
CA LEU A 131 5.69 -14.61 -10.86
C LEU A 131 6.18 -15.65 -9.85
N ASP A 132 7.46 -16.00 -9.88
CA ASP A 132 8.06 -16.94 -8.92
C ASP A 132 8.07 -16.36 -7.50
N THR A 133 8.48 -15.09 -7.34
CA THR A 133 8.52 -14.42 -6.05
C THR A 133 7.16 -14.35 -5.37
N PHE A 134 6.11 -14.13 -6.16
CA PHE A 134 4.72 -14.00 -5.67
C PHE A 134 3.93 -15.32 -5.72
N GLY A 135 4.56 -16.44 -6.15
CA GLY A 135 3.91 -17.75 -6.20
C GLY A 135 2.81 -17.88 -7.26
N LEU A 136 2.89 -17.08 -8.33
CA LEU A 136 1.89 -17.02 -9.40
C LEU A 136 2.31 -17.79 -10.66
N SER A 137 3.48 -18.47 -10.67
CA SER A 137 4.05 -19.14 -11.85
C SER A 137 3.13 -20.20 -12.43
N MET A 138 2.42 -20.97 -11.58
CA MET A 138 1.51 -22.02 -12.02
C MET A 138 0.24 -21.50 -12.70
N VAL A 139 -0.14 -20.26 -12.40
CA VAL A 139 -1.37 -19.63 -12.93
C VAL A 139 -1.08 -18.53 -13.95
N LYS A 140 0.17 -18.37 -14.39
CA LYS A 140 0.61 -17.27 -15.26
C LYS A 140 -0.19 -17.08 -16.55
N SER A 141 -0.71 -18.19 -17.12
CA SER A 141 -1.50 -18.19 -18.37
C SER A 141 -3.01 -18.20 -18.12
N GLN A 142 -3.45 -18.20 -16.86
CA GLN A 142 -4.87 -18.11 -16.54
C GLN A 142 -5.37 -16.68 -16.70
N VAL A 143 -6.61 -16.52 -17.12
CA VAL A 143 -7.30 -15.25 -17.18
C VAL A 143 -7.54 -14.77 -15.76
N THR A 144 -7.28 -13.51 -15.50
CA THR A 144 -7.27 -12.93 -14.14
C THR A 144 -8.61 -13.08 -13.42
N ASP A 145 -9.73 -12.99 -14.12
CA ASP A 145 -11.07 -13.16 -13.54
C ASP A 145 -11.34 -14.59 -13.02
N THR A 146 -10.58 -15.60 -13.50
CA THR A 146 -10.70 -16.99 -13.05
C THR A 146 -9.89 -17.33 -11.82
N LEU A 147 -9.07 -16.39 -11.32
CA LEU A 147 -8.25 -16.58 -10.14
C LEU A 147 -9.09 -16.55 -8.85
N SER A 148 -8.62 -17.23 -7.80
CA SER A 148 -9.17 -17.03 -6.46
C SER A 148 -8.95 -15.58 -6.00
N TYR A 149 -9.79 -15.11 -5.07
CA TYR A 149 -9.65 -13.77 -4.51
C TYR A 149 -8.25 -13.50 -3.95
N GLY A 150 -7.69 -14.47 -3.21
CA GLY A 150 -6.33 -14.37 -2.67
C GLY A 150 -5.27 -14.26 -3.77
N GLN A 151 -5.41 -15.02 -4.87
CA GLN A 151 -4.50 -14.91 -6.01
C GLN A 151 -4.60 -13.55 -6.72
N GLN A 152 -5.80 -12.99 -6.85
CA GLN A 152 -5.99 -11.66 -7.40
C GLN A 152 -5.33 -10.59 -6.52
N ARG A 153 -5.45 -10.69 -5.19
CA ARG A 153 -4.76 -9.79 -4.24
C ARG A 153 -3.24 -9.88 -4.33
N VAL A 154 -2.71 -11.09 -4.46
CA VAL A 154 -1.27 -11.30 -4.67
C VAL A 154 -0.82 -10.71 -6.00
N LEU A 155 -1.61 -10.85 -7.08
CA LEU A 155 -1.31 -10.25 -8.38
C LEU A 155 -1.32 -8.72 -8.31
N ASP A 156 -2.27 -8.10 -7.62
CA ASP A 156 -2.33 -6.64 -7.43
C ASP A 156 -1.05 -6.14 -6.73
N LEU A 157 -0.60 -6.84 -5.69
CA LEU A 157 0.67 -6.53 -5.03
C LEU A 157 1.88 -6.72 -5.96
N ALA A 158 1.90 -7.79 -6.77
CA ALA A 158 2.97 -8.05 -7.74
C ALA A 158 3.05 -6.92 -8.80
N ILE A 159 1.92 -6.45 -9.29
CA ILE A 159 1.81 -5.30 -10.20
C ILE A 159 2.36 -4.02 -9.55
N ALA A 160 1.98 -3.74 -8.31
CA ALA A 160 2.48 -2.57 -7.59
C ALA A 160 4.02 -2.62 -7.42
N ILE A 161 4.58 -3.79 -7.15
CA ILE A 161 6.04 -3.99 -7.05
C ILE A 161 6.74 -3.95 -8.43
N ALA A 162 6.09 -4.45 -9.50
CA ALA A 162 6.63 -4.34 -10.87
C ALA A 162 6.88 -2.88 -11.29
N MET A 163 6.12 -1.93 -10.73
CA MET A 163 6.31 -0.50 -10.92
C MET A 163 7.53 0.07 -10.20
N LYS A 164 8.30 -0.75 -9.45
CA LYS A 164 9.50 -0.37 -8.69
C LYS A 164 9.28 0.82 -7.75
N PRO A 165 8.29 0.75 -6.86
CA PRO A 165 7.96 1.85 -5.97
C PRO A 165 9.08 2.09 -4.95
N LYS A 166 9.24 3.37 -4.54
CA LYS A 166 10.06 3.77 -3.39
C LYS A 166 9.27 3.69 -2.08
N ALA A 167 7.96 3.93 -2.18
CA ALA A 167 6.99 3.79 -1.10
C ALA A 167 5.77 3.03 -1.61
N LEU A 168 5.29 2.07 -0.84
CA LEU A 168 4.15 1.22 -1.16
C LEU A 168 3.07 1.40 -0.10
N LEU A 169 1.87 1.75 -0.54
CA LEU A 169 0.69 1.92 0.29
C LEU A 169 -0.22 0.70 0.13
N LEU A 170 -0.47 -0.02 1.21
CA LEU A 170 -1.35 -1.18 1.26
C LEU A 170 -2.58 -0.87 2.13
N ASP A 171 -3.78 -0.93 1.53
CA ASP A 171 -5.03 -0.72 2.24
C ASP A 171 -5.75 -2.06 2.43
N GLU A 172 -5.68 -2.61 3.64
CA GLU A 172 -6.27 -3.89 4.06
C GLU A 172 -5.93 -5.06 3.10
N PRO A 173 -4.64 -5.34 2.85
CA PRO A 173 -4.24 -6.34 1.84
C PRO A 173 -4.69 -7.77 2.17
N THR A 174 -5.02 -8.05 3.44
CA THR A 174 -5.47 -9.39 3.87
C THR A 174 -6.98 -9.50 4.08
N ALA A 175 -7.74 -8.41 3.86
CA ALA A 175 -9.20 -8.42 4.05
C ALA A 175 -9.88 -9.44 3.14
N GLY A 176 -10.75 -10.27 3.73
CA GLY A 176 -11.51 -11.31 3.01
C GLY A 176 -10.73 -12.56 2.65
N MET A 177 -9.47 -12.68 3.05
CA MET A 177 -8.65 -13.87 2.84
C MET A 177 -8.89 -14.95 3.90
N SER A 178 -8.73 -16.21 3.51
CA SER A 178 -8.60 -17.31 4.45
C SER A 178 -7.30 -17.20 5.26
N VAL A 179 -7.20 -17.93 6.39
CA VAL A 179 -5.99 -17.95 7.24
C VAL A 179 -4.74 -18.35 6.44
N LEU A 180 -4.87 -19.32 5.54
CA LEU A 180 -3.74 -19.78 4.71
C LEU A 180 -3.30 -18.70 3.71
N GLU A 181 -4.24 -18.05 3.06
CA GLU A 181 -3.95 -16.95 2.12
C GLU A 181 -3.34 -15.74 2.84
N THR A 182 -3.85 -15.40 4.04
CA THR A 182 -3.29 -14.35 4.90
C THR A 182 -1.85 -14.65 5.26
N THR A 183 -1.56 -15.89 5.72
CA THR A 183 -0.19 -16.31 6.04
C THR A 183 0.73 -16.21 4.83
N ASN A 184 0.25 -16.59 3.65
CA ASN A 184 1.02 -16.46 2.41
C ASN A 184 1.26 -14.98 2.04
N MET A 185 0.25 -14.11 2.16
CA MET A 185 0.38 -12.68 1.92
C MET A 185 1.41 -12.04 2.85
N ILE A 186 1.40 -12.36 4.14
CA ILE A 186 2.38 -11.89 5.11
C ILE A 186 3.80 -12.26 4.66
N ARG A 187 4.03 -13.55 4.31
CA ARG A 187 5.35 -14.02 3.82
C ARG A 187 5.82 -13.29 2.56
N ILE A 188 4.89 -12.95 1.66
CA ILE A 188 5.19 -12.18 0.46
C ILE A 188 5.59 -10.75 0.86
N ILE A 189 4.84 -10.11 1.74
CA ILE A 189 5.14 -8.74 2.22
C ILE A 189 6.49 -8.70 2.96
N GLU A 190 6.80 -9.71 3.77
CA GLU A 190 8.09 -9.81 4.46
C GLU A 190 9.29 -9.88 3.51
N LYS A 191 9.12 -10.52 2.35
CA LYS A 191 10.17 -10.65 1.32
C LYS A 191 10.32 -9.41 0.44
N LEU A 192 9.49 -8.39 0.60
CA LEU A 192 9.64 -7.14 -0.15
C LEU A 192 10.99 -6.48 0.17
N PRO A 193 11.63 -5.83 -0.82
CA PRO A 193 12.94 -5.20 -0.62
C PRO A 193 12.93 -4.19 0.54
N ASP A 194 13.92 -4.24 1.43
CA ASP A 194 14.05 -3.31 2.57
C ASP A 194 14.19 -1.84 2.14
N ALA A 195 14.54 -1.57 0.89
CA ALA A 195 14.60 -0.22 0.34
C ALA A 195 13.20 0.40 0.11
N VAL A 196 12.14 -0.41 0.04
CA VAL A 196 10.77 0.03 -0.15
C VAL A 196 10.18 0.43 1.21
N THR A 197 9.75 1.69 1.33
CA THR A 197 8.99 2.14 2.49
C THR A 197 7.58 1.60 2.39
N LEU A 198 7.14 0.83 3.39
CA LEU A 198 5.81 0.24 3.42
C LEU A 198 4.91 1.01 4.38
N ILE A 199 3.74 1.41 3.92
CA ILE A 199 2.65 1.91 4.75
C ILE A 199 1.47 0.95 4.61
N LEU A 200 1.10 0.35 5.73
CA LEU A 200 0.06 -0.67 5.81
C LEU A 200 -1.11 -0.16 6.64
N VAL A 201 -2.30 -0.15 6.10
CA VAL A 201 -3.54 -0.06 6.88
C VAL A 201 -4.08 -1.46 7.09
N GLU A 202 -4.28 -1.84 8.33
CA GLU A 202 -4.83 -3.15 8.70
C GLU A 202 -5.65 -3.06 10.00
N HIS A 203 -6.56 -4.00 10.16
CA HIS A 203 -7.36 -4.15 11.37
C HIS A 203 -7.08 -5.46 12.12
N ASP A 204 -6.45 -6.46 11.47
CA ASP A 204 -5.97 -7.66 12.13
C ASP A 204 -4.63 -7.40 12.82
N MET A 205 -4.67 -7.40 14.16
CA MET A 205 -3.50 -7.12 14.97
C MET A 205 -2.40 -8.16 14.84
N ASN A 206 -2.72 -9.41 14.48
CA ASN A 206 -1.71 -10.44 14.24
C ASN A 206 -0.89 -10.08 13.02
N VAL A 207 -1.55 -9.70 11.91
CA VAL A 207 -0.91 -9.22 10.68
C VAL A 207 -0.05 -7.99 10.96
N VAL A 208 -0.59 -7.02 11.71
CA VAL A 208 0.11 -5.78 12.07
C VAL A 208 1.38 -6.08 12.87
N PHE A 209 1.30 -6.92 13.91
CA PHE A 209 2.45 -7.22 14.77
C PHE A 209 3.52 -8.06 14.07
N GLU A 210 3.17 -8.83 13.06
CA GLU A 210 4.10 -9.62 12.27
C GLU A 210 4.87 -8.76 11.27
N ILE A 211 4.21 -7.81 10.59
CA ILE A 211 4.80 -7.01 9.51
C ILE A 211 5.44 -5.71 10.02
N ALA A 212 4.80 -5.01 10.95
CA ALA A 212 5.14 -3.63 11.25
C ALA A 212 6.34 -3.47 12.18
N LYS A 213 7.27 -2.55 11.84
CA LYS A 213 8.34 -2.08 12.73
C LYS A 213 7.88 -0.89 13.58
N HIS A 214 6.99 -0.07 13.02
CA HIS A 214 6.35 1.07 13.71
C HIS A 214 4.85 1.06 13.46
N ILE A 215 4.10 1.58 14.43
CA ILE A 215 2.64 1.67 14.38
C ILE A 215 2.21 3.07 14.77
N THR A 216 1.27 3.62 14.01
CA THR A 216 0.51 4.82 14.35
C THR A 216 -0.95 4.45 14.56
N VAL A 217 -1.50 4.84 15.69
CA VAL A 217 -2.91 4.59 16.04
C VAL A 217 -3.73 5.84 15.80
N LEU A 218 -4.75 5.72 14.96
CA LEU A 218 -5.70 6.79 14.65
C LEU A 218 -7.01 6.58 15.40
N HIS A 219 -7.58 7.66 15.89
CA HIS A 219 -8.94 7.73 16.44
C HIS A 219 -9.55 9.08 16.11
N ASN A 220 -10.75 9.08 15.51
CA ASN A 220 -11.47 10.31 15.13
C ASN A 220 -10.58 11.34 14.40
N GLY A 221 -9.83 10.89 13.40
CA GLY A 221 -8.97 11.73 12.58
C GLY A 221 -7.73 12.28 13.27
N LYS A 222 -7.36 11.78 14.47
CA LYS A 222 -6.18 12.20 15.23
C LYS A 222 -5.29 11.03 15.58
N ILE A 223 -4.00 11.30 15.79
CA ILE A 223 -3.06 10.30 16.31
C ILE A 223 -3.22 10.23 17.84
N ILE A 224 -3.49 9.05 18.37
CA ILE A 224 -3.59 8.78 19.81
C ILE A 224 -2.41 7.97 20.35
N GLY A 225 -1.58 7.40 19.48
CA GLY A 225 -0.39 6.67 19.88
C GLY A 225 0.53 6.39 18.71
N GLN A 226 1.83 6.37 19.00
CA GLN A 226 2.88 6.02 18.03
C GLN A 226 4.00 5.25 18.72
N GLY A 227 4.57 4.26 18.03
CA GLY A 227 5.71 3.52 18.55
C GLY A 227 5.93 2.17 17.89
N THR A 228 6.82 1.38 18.49
CA THR A 228 7.03 -0.01 18.11
C THR A 228 5.83 -0.88 18.54
N PRO A 229 5.65 -2.07 17.94
CA PRO A 229 4.58 -2.99 18.33
C PRO A 229 4.47 -3.21 19.86
N SER A 230 5.61 -3.38 20.53
CA SER A 230 5.65 -3.55 21.99
C SER A 230 5.17 -2.33 22.77
N LYS A 231 5.54 -1.10 22.32
CA LYS A 231 5.05 0.12 22.95
C LYS A 231 3.55 0.32 22.76
N ILE A 232 3.03 0.01 21.56
CA ILE A 232 1.59 0.14 21.28
C ILE A 232 0.77 -0.88 22.07
N ARG A 233 1.23 -2.12 22.18
CA ARG A 233 0.55 -3.15 22.98
C ARG A 233 0.39 -2.76 24.45
N ASN A 234 1.37 -2.04 25.01
CA ASN A 234 1.39 -1.62 26.42
C ASN A 234 0.85 -0.21 26.65
N ASN A 235 0.35 0.46 25.62
CA ASN A 235 -0.19 1.81 25.76
C ASN A 235 -1.63 1.78 26.27
N SER A 236 -1.88 2.34 27.46
CA SER A 236 -3.19 2.35 28.11
C SER A 236 -4.28 3.04 27.30
N VAL A 237 -3.94 4.14 26.63
CA VAL A 237 -4.89 4.86 25.76
C VAL A 237 -5.29 4.00 24.56
N VAL A 238 -4.32 3.31 23.94
CA VAL A 238 -4.61 2.39 22.83
C VAL A 238 -5.44 1.19 23.29
N GLN A 239 -5.13 0.65 24.47
CA GLN A 239 -5.92 -0.44 25.06
C GLN A 239 -7.36 -0.01 25.33
N GLU A 240 -7.57 1.19 25.85
CA GLU A 240 -8.90 1.72 26.16
C GLU A 240 -9.75 1.94 24.91
N TYR A 241 -9.16 2.59 23.89
CA TYR A 241 -9.92 3.06 22.72
C TYR A 241 -9.97 2.08 21.55
N TYR A 242 -9.04 1.12 21.49
CA TYR A 242 -8.91 0.27 20.30
C TYR A 242 -8.82 -1.25 20.63
N LEU A 243 -7.99 -1.67 21.60
CA LEU A 243 -7.81 -3.08 21.89
C LEU A 243 -8.88 -3.67 22.80
N GLY A 244 -9.73 -2.83 23.39
CA GLY A 244 -10.68 -3.21 24.44
C GLY A 244 -9.95 -3.57 25.74
N LYS A 245 -10.52 -3.24 26.89
CA LYS A 245 -10.08 -3.86 28.15
C LYS A 245 -10.39 -5.36 28.04
N ASN A 246 -9.37 -6.20 28.00
CA ASN A 246 -9.56 -7.59 28.38
C ASN A 246 -10.00 -7.57 29.86
N THR A 247 -11.31 -7.57 30.06
CA THR A 247 -11.93 -7.95 31.35
C THR A 247 -11.93 -9.46 31.45
#